data_79e9437080cee6f29ff55ecede92649d
#
_entry.id   79e9437080cee6f29ff55ecede92649d
#
_cell.length_a   1.000
_cell.length_b   1.000
_cell.length_c   1.000
_cell.angle_alpha   90.00
_cell.angle_beta   90.00
_cell.angle_gamma   90.00
#
_symmetry.space_group_name_H-M   'P 1'
#
loop_
_entity.id
_entity.type
_entity.pdbx_description
1 polymer ?
#
loop_
_entity_poly.entity_id
_entity_poly.type
_entity_poly.pdbx_seq_one_letter_code
_entity_poly.pdbx_strand_id
1 'polypeptide(L)'
;MKFEDKLKARSREDVWNEYCGFLDLSMDEFVQIQNRLMEEQIALWSRSPLGKKILKGSTPKNIKEFRGLVPLTSYDDYASDLLQKKSELLPDEPVLWIQTTWEGGKHPIKVAPYTESMLDTFKRNVCACLLLGTSTKRGDFKARSTDTILYGLAPLPYATGLLPLAFEEEIGIEFLPPVKDAVKMSFSTRNKVGFKLGLSKGIDYFFGLGSVTYYVSLSLGKMSSGGGGAISLLKKSPLRFAKIVLAKCKCIKEGRELKPKDIFKLKGFMVAGTDNACYKDDLEELWGIRPMEIFAGTEPTCIDTETWSRNGLYFFPDACFYEFIPSDEMEKNLADSSYQPRTVLINEVEEGMSYELVISVLKGGAFMRYRVGDMYQCIDLKNKDENIKLPRFKYLDRVPNVIDIGGFTRITENSIDQVVKLSGLKITNYIAKKEFNHNNRPYLHLYVEMDPHAQITQAISIEILREQLSIYFKYVDQDYQDLKKILGIDPLKITIIKAGTFAYYEKNHSHKIKKINPPTLEINELLTIQDQDYRVEMGGRLYE
;
A
#
# COMPACT_ATOMS: atom_id res chain seq x y z
N MET A 1 -2.72 -27.71 13.93
CA MET A 1 -3.05 -28.75 12.89
C MET A 1 -2.83 -28.10 11.54
N LYS A 2 -2.07 -28.73 10.63
CA LYS A 2 -1.84 -28.19 9.30
C LYS A 2 -3.12 -28.15 8.46
N PHE A 3 -3.19 -27.26 7.48
CA PHE A 3 -4.38 -27.03 6.66
C PHE A 3 -4.96 -28.30 6.02
N GLU A 4 -4.12 -29.14 5.44
CA GLU A 4 -4.56 -30.43 4.86
C GLU A 4 -5.14 -31.42 5.90
N ASP A 5 -4.60 -31.36 7.13
CA ASP A 5 -5.11 -32.20 8.22
C ASP A 5 -6.46 -31.68 8.72
N LYS A 6 -6.65 -30.34 8.71
CA LYS A 6 -7.95 -29.71 8.99
C LYS A 6 -9.00 -30.16 7.95
N LEU A 7 -8.63 -30.17 6.65
CA LEU A 7 -9.53 -30.59 5.57
C LEU A 7 -9.90 -32.09 5.61
N LYS A 8 -9.05 -32.93 6.19
CA LYS A 8 -9.34 -34.36 6.39
C LYS A 8 -10.18 -34.60 7.63
N ALA A 9 -9.98 -33.82 8.69
CA ALA A 9 -10.60 -34.04 9.99
C ALA A 9 -11.92 -33.27 10.19
N ARG A 10 -12.19 -32.24 9.39
CA ARG A 10 -13.30 -31.30 9.56
C ARG A 10 -14.01 -31.05 8.23
N SER A 11 -15.26 -30.59 8.29
CA SER A 11 -15.97 -30.15 7.08
C SER A 11 -15.32 -28.94 6.42
N ARG A 12 -15.54 -28.77 5.12
CA ARG A 12 -15.08 -27.54 4.42
C ARG A 12 -15.71 -26.28 5.00
N GLU A 13 -16.94 -26.37 5.49
CA GLU A 13 -17.66 -25.29 6.15
C GLU A 13 -16.96 -24.88 7.46
N ASP A 14 -16.52 -25.83 8.28
CA ASP A 14 -15.77 -25.54 9.51
C ASP A 14 -14.45 -24.87 9.22
N VAL A 15 -13.73 -25.30 8.16
CA VAL A 15 -12.48 -24.67 7.74
C VAL A 15 -12.74 -23.27 7.19
N TRP A 16 -13.81 -23.09 6.41
CA TRP A 16 -14.22 -21.77 5.95
C TRP A 16 -14.52 -20.83 7.13
N ASN A 17 -15.33 -21.30 8.07
CA ASN A 17 -15.70 -20.49 9.24
C ASN A 17 -14.51 -20.10 10.12
N GLU A 18 -13.50 -20.96 10.21
CA GLU A 18 -12.27 -20.65 10.97
C GLU A 18 -11.50 -19.46 10.37
N TYR A 19 -11.43 -19.35 9.04
CA TYR A 19 -10.65 -18.30 8.36
C TYR A 19 -11.52 -17.15 7.87
N CYS A 20 -12.66 -17.45 7.27
CA CYS A 20 -13.50 -16.49 6.55
C CYS A 20 -14.83 -16.21 7.24
N GLY A 21 -15.11 -16.84 8.40
CA GLY A 21 -16.37 -16.69 9.12
C GLY A 21 -16.67 -15.27 9.60
N PHE A 22 -15.67 -14.37 9.61
CA PHE A 22 -15.89 -12.97 9.92
C PHE A 22 -16.86 -12.27 8.95
N LEU A 23 -16.96 -12.75 7.71
CA LEU A 23 -17.90 -12.23 6.71
C LEU A 23 -19.38 -12.57 7.01
N ASP A 24 -19.62 -13.58 7.85
CA ASP A 24 -20.98 -13.98 8.25
C ASP A 24 -21.47 -13.23 9.50
N LEU A 25 -20.62 -12.42 10.15
CA LEU A 25 -20.96 -11.67 11.35
C LEU A 25 -22.02 -10.59 11.05
N SER A 26 -22.91 -10.39 12.01
CA SER A 26 -23.69 -9.16 12.11
C SER A 26 -22.80 -8.01 12.60
N MET A 27 -23.26 -6.77 12.39
CA MET A 27 -22.52 -5.60 12.90
C MET A 27 -22.37 -5.63 14.42
N ASP A 28 -23.40 -6.08 15.15
CA ASP A 28 -23.36 -6.20 16.60
C ASP A 28 -22.31 -7.23 17.07
N GLU A 29 -22.24 -8.38 16.43
CA GLU A 29 -21.20 -9.38 16.72
C GLU A 29 -19.79 -8.87 16.42
N PHE A 30 -19.62 -8.15 15.30
CA PHE A 30 -18.36 -7.51 14.95
C PHE A 30 -17.94 -6.53 16.06
N VAL A 31 -18.83 -5.63 16.47
CA VAL A 31 -18.58 -4.64 17.53
C VAL A 31 -18.29 -5.32 18.87
N GLN A 32 -18.98 -6.41 19.21
CA GLN A 32 -18.70 -7.17 20.43
C GLN A 32 -17.28 -7.73 20.45
N ILE A 33 -16.80 -8.28 19.32
CA ILE A 33 -15.41 -8.76 19.18
C ILE A 33 -14.44 -7.58 19.36
N GLN A 34 -14.68 -6.47 18.67
CA GLN A 34 -13.87 -5.24 18.74
C GLN A 34 -13.78 -4.74 20.18
N ASN A 35 -14.90 -4.62 20.87
CA ASN A 35 -14.95 -4.08 22.23
C ASN A 35 -14.22 -4.98 23.22
N ARG A 36 -14.46 -6.29 23.18
CA ARG A 36 -13.77 -7.24 24.05
C ARG A 36 -12.27 -7.18 23.90
N LEU A 37 -11.77 -7.26 22.65
CA LEU A 37 -10.33 -7.23 22.38
C LEU A 37 -9.71 -5.85 22.71
N MET A 38 -10.46 -4.77 22.52
CA MET A 38 -9.98 -3.43 22.86
C MET A 38 -9.90 -3.22 24.38
N GLU A 39 -10.81 -3.76 25.16
CA GLU A 39 -10.74 -3.72 26.63
C GLU A 39 -9.54 -4.50 27.16
N GLU A 40 -9.27 -5.68 26.60
CA GLU A 40 -8.05 -6.47 26.89
C GLU A 40 -6.79 -5.65 26.55
N GLN A 41 -6.78 -5.00 25.37
CA GLN A 41 -5.66 -4.18 24.92
C GLN A 41 -5.44 -2.93 25.78
N ILE A 42 -6.50 -2.24 26.18
CA ILE A 42 -6.41 -1.08 27.11
C ILE A 42 -5.74 -1.50 28.42
N ALA A 43 -6.11 -2.66 28.97
CA ALA A 43 -5.54 -3.18 30.20
C ALA A 43 -4.04 -3.49 30.06
N LEU A 44 -3.61 -4.07 28.96
CA LEU A 44 -2.20 -4.34 28.67
C LEU A 44 -1.41 -3.04 28.45
N TRP A 45 -1.90 -2.22 27.55
CA TRP A 45 -1.19 -1.01 27.10
C TRP A 45 -1.06 0.04 28.21
N SER A 46 -2.11 0.26 28.99
CA SER A 46 -2.07 1.24 30.10
C SER A 46 -1.06 0.89 31.21
N ARG A 47 -0.69 -0.38 31.34
CA ARG A 47 0.31 -0.83 32.32
C ARG A 47 1.74 -0.68 31.80
N SER A 48 1.93 -0.65 30.48
CA SER A 48 3.25 -0.55 29.87
C SER A 48 3.89 0.82 30.12
N PRO A 49 5.23 0.91 30.14
CA PRO A 49 5.90 2.20 30.20
C PRO A 49 5.55 3.11 29.02
N LEU A 50 5.38 2.55 27.81
CA LEU A 50 4.97 3.28 26.61
C LEU A 50 3.56 3.88 26.79
N GLY A 51 2.61 3.08 27.27
CA GLY A 51 1.25 3.55 27.53
C GLY A 51 1.21 4.66 28.60
N LYS A 52 1.94 4.49 29.71
CA LYS A 52 2.05 5.51 30.76
C LYS A 52 2.63 6.83 30.25
N LYS A 53 3.62 6.76 29.35
CA LYS A 53 4.22 7.95 28.71
C LYS A 53 3.18 8.74 27.91
N ILE A 54 2.36 8.07 27.10
CA ILE A 54 1.36 8.70 26.23
C ILE A 54 0.15 9.19 27.06
N LEU A 55 -0.30 8.41 28.03
CA LEU A 55 -1.42 8.73 28.92
C LEU A 55 -1.13 9.84 29.94
N LYS A 56 0.14 10.20 30.15
CA LYS A 56 0.56 11.24 31.11
C LYS A 56 -0.04 11.05 32.51
N GLY A 57 -0.11 9.78 32.97
CA GLY A 57 -0.63 9.43 34.29
C GLY A 57 -2.14 9.13 34.37
N SER A 58 -2.87 9.28 33.28
CA SER A 58 -4.29 8.86 33.22
C SER A 58 -4.38 7.34 33.03
N THR A 59 -5.49 6.74 33.44
CA THR A 59 -5.74 5.30 33.24
C THR A 59 -7.19 5.10 32.79
N PRO A 60 -7.44 4.91 31.50
CA PRO A 60 -8.78 4.67 30.98
C PRO A 60 -9.30 3.31 31.46
N LYS A 61 -10.57 3.25 31.87
CA LYS A 61 -11.24 2.05 32.38
C LYS A 61 -12.06 1.33 31.31
N ASN A 62 -12.40 2.01 30.24
CA ASN A 62 -13.21 1.50 29.15
C ASN A 62 -12.90 2.24 27.85
N ILE A 63 -13.47 1.79 26.74
CA ILE A 63 -13.25 2.34 25.40
C ILE A 63 -13.64 3.82 25.31
N LYS A 64 -14.73 4.23 25.96
CA LYS A 64 -15.18 5.63 25.93
C LYS A 64 -14.18 6.56 26.62
N GLU A 65 -13.70 6.18 27.80
CA GLU A 65 -12.66 6.92 28.50
C GLU A 65 -11.33 6.90 27.71
N PHE A 66 -10.98 5.76 27.13
CA PHE A 66 -9.80 5.62 26.27
C PHE A 66 -9.83 6.62 25.10
N ARG A 67 -10.93 6.67 24.35
CA ARG A 67 -11.09 7.61 23.23
C ARG A 67 -11.08 9.08 23.66
N GLY A 68 -11.47 9.37 24.88
CA GLY A 68 -11.44 10.72 25.46
C GLY A 68 -10.08 11.14 26.02
N LEU A 69 -9.30 10.21 26.54
CA LEU A 69 -8.03 10.47 27.23
C LEU A 69 -6.80 10.30 26.34
N VAL A 70 -6.83 9.33 25.41
CA VAL A 70 -5.71 9.07 24.51
C VAL A 70 -5.84 9.96 23.28
N PRO A 71 -4.85 10.82 22.98
CA PRO A 71 -4.87 11.63 21.76
C PRO A 71 -4.78 10.75 20.50
N LEU A 72 -5.14 11.30 19.36
CA LEU A 72 -4.73 10.73 18.07
C LEU A 72 -3.21 10.80 17.99
N THR A 73 -2.58 9.68 17.64
CA THR A 73 -1.13 9.56 17.62
C THR A 73 -0.60 9.43 16.18
N SER A 74 0.66 9.77 16.03
CA SER A 74 1.46 9.59 14.81
C SER A 74 2.72 8.79 15.13
N TYR A 75 3.53 8.48 14.13
CA TYR A 75 4.80 7.77 14.41
C TYR A 75 5.78 8.58 15.27
N ASP A 76 5.67 9.91 15.29
CA ASP A 76 6.48 10.79 16.13
C ASP A 76 6.36 10.45 17.62
N ASP A 77 5.18 10.00 18.06
CA ASP A 77 4.92 9.65 19.47
C ASP A 77 5.65 8.37 19.91
N TYR A 78 6.04 7.53 18.96
CA TYR A 78 6.66 6.21 19.17
C TYR A 78 8.11 6.13 18.73
N ALA A 79 8.55 6.98 17.81
CA ALA A 79 9.82 6.86 17.09
C ALA A 79 11.04 6.74 18.00
N SER A 80 11.12 7.54 19.07
CA SER A 80 12.24 7.52 20.02
C SER A 80 12.47 6.17 20.70
N ASP A 81 11.42 5.36 20.78
CA ASP A 81 11.46 4.08 21.47
C ASP A 81 11.47 2.91 20.46
N LEU A 82 10.65 2.95 19.42
CA LEU A 82 10.55 1.86 18.45
C LEU A 82 11.74 1.79 17.49
N LEU A 83 12.33 2.91 17.07
CA LEU A 83 13.54 2.91 16.24
C LEU A 83 14.75 2.30 16.98
N GLN A 84 14.77 2.40 18.31
CA GLN A 84 15.80 1.78 19.16
C GLN A 84 15.42 0.36 19.61
N LYS A 85 14.24 -0.14 19.19
CA LYS A 85 13.73 -1.48 19.54
C LYS A 85 13.69 -1.76 21.04
N LYS A 86 13.23 -0.78 21.84
CA LYS A 86 13.14 -0.89 23.30
C LYS A 86 11.95 -1.78 23.69
N SER A 87 12.17 -3.10 23.70
CA SER A 87 11.12 -4.07 24.00
C SER A 87 10.57 -3.94 25.42
N GLU A 88 11.38 -3.52 26.37
CA GLU A 88 11.02 -3.34 27.77
C GLU A 88 9.96 -2.24 28.01
N LEU A 89 9.71 -1.38 27.02
CA LEU A 89 8.69 -0.34 27.11
C LEU A 89 7.32 -0.81 26.58
N LEU A 90 7.27 -1.91 25.85
CA LEU A 90 6.10 -2.36 25.11
C LEU A 90 5.03 -3.01 26.01
N PRO A 91 3.76 -3.08 25.54
CA PRO A 91 2.69 -3.75 26.27
C PRO A 91 2.90 -5.26 26.43
N ASP A 92 3.58 -5.89 25.47
CA ASP A 92 3.91 -7.31 25.45
C ASP A 92 5.25 -7.52 24.72
N GLU A 93 5.90 -8.66 24.94
CA GLU A 93 7.22 -8.95 24.37
C GLU A 93 7.11 -9.24 22.87
N PRO A 94 7.86 -8.53 22.01
CA PRO A 94 7.83 -8.77 20.58
C PRO A 94 8.68 -9.98 20.20
N VAL A 95 8.12 -10.88 19.40
CA VAL A 95 8.86 -12.00 18.79
C VAL A 95 9.52 -11.59 17.48
N LEU A 96 9.07 -10.50 16.88
CA LEU A 96 9.56 -10.02 15.59
C LEU A 96 9.49 -8.49 15.51
N TRP A 97 10.46 -7.90 14.80
CA TRP A 97 10.46 -6.50 14.43
C TRP A 97 10.42 -6.37 12.91
N ILE A 98 9.44 -5.66 12.41
CA ILE A 98 9.35 -5.34 10.98
C ILE A 98 9.56 -3.85 10.75
N GLN A 99 9.86 -3.50 9.50
CA GLN A 99 10.08 -2.10 9.13
C GLN A 99 9.40 -1.77 7.81
N THR A 100 9.13 -0.48 7.61
CA THR A 100 8.68 0.02 6.32
C THR A 100 9.84 0.09 5.34
N THR A 101 9.51 0.13 4.05
CA THR A 101 10.39 0.73 3.05
C THR A 101 10.61 2.20 3.39
N TRP A 102 11.50 2.85 2.68
CA TRP A 102 11.75 4.27 2.91
C TRP A 102 10.52 5.12 2.57
N GLU A 103 10.05 5.93 3.50
CA GLU A 103 8.82 6.70 3.36
C GLU A 103 9.07 8.22 3.20
N GLY A 104 10.32 8.66 3.27
CA GLY A 104 10.61 10.09 3.35
C GLY A 104 10.18 10.71 4.68
N GLY A 105 10.24 12.05 4.76
CA GLY A 105 9.81 12.78 5.94
C GLY A 105 10.80 12.70 7.12
N LYS A 106 10.31 12.96 8.32
CA LYS A 106 11.11 13.03 9.55
C LYS A 106 11.66 11.67 9.97
N HIS A 107 10.90 10.61 9.74
CA HIS A 107 11.27 9.23 10.04
C HIS A 107 11.21 8.43 8.74
N PRO A 108 12.30 8.40 7.96
CA PRO A 108 12.30 7.75 6.66
C PRO A 108 12.06 6.23 6.71
N ILE A 109 12.35 5.61 7.84
CA ILE A 109 12.03 4.21 8.12
C ILE A 109 11.24 4.17 9.42
N LYS A 110 10.13 3.42 9.43
CA LYS A 110 9.37 3.11 10.63
C LYS A 110 9.61 1.67 11.02
N VAL A 111 9.61 1.39 12.32
CA VAL A 111 9.79 0.05 12.88
C VAL A 111 8.59 -0.27 13.75
N ALA A 112 8.06 -1.48 13.63
CA ALA A 112 6.92 -1.98 14.38
C ALA A 112 7.22 -3.32 15.06
N PRO A 113 6.88 -3.48 16.35
CA PRO A 113 6.97 -4.75 17.06
C PRO A 113 5.77 -5.63 16.74
N TYR A 114 6.01 -6.93 16.66
CA TYR A 114 4.97 -7.96 16.52
C TYR A 114 5.06 -8.96 17.66
N THR A 115 4.00 -9.10 18.42
CA THR A 115 3.87 -10.14 19.43
C THR A 115 3.48 -11.47 18.79
N GLU A 116 3.60 -12.59 19.51
CA GLU A 116 3.15 -13.91 19.04
C GLU A 116 1.67 -13.89 18.66
N SER A 117 0.83 -13.27 19.50
CA SER A 117 -0.62 -13.20 19.27
C SER A 117 -1.00 -12.34 18.05
N MET A 118 -0.25 -11.26 17.78
CA MET A 118 -0.39 -10.49 16.55
C MET A 118 0.01 -11.32 15.32
N LEU A 119 1.11 -12.06 15.41
CA LEU A 119 1.59 -12.89 14.31
C LEU A 119 0.61 -14.03 13.98
N ASP A 120 0.03 -14.68 14.99
CA ASP A 120 -1.01 -15.71 14.78
C ASP A 120 -2.27 -15.12 14.12
N THR A 121 -2.64 -13.89 14.48
CA THR A 121 -3.76 -13.19 13.83
C THR A 121 -3.43 -12.87 12.38
N PHE A 122 -2.24 -12.33 12.13
CA PHE A 122 -1.76 -12.07 10.77
C PHE A 122 -1.79 -13.34 9.91
N LYS A 123 -1.24 -14.45 10.41
CA LYS A 123 -1.24 -15.75 9.69
C LYS A 123 -2.66 -16.16 9.31
N ARG A 124 -3.61 -16.10 10.25
CA ARG A 124 -5.02 -16.48 10.00
C ARG A 124 -5.67 -15.55 8.97
N ASN A 125 -5.52 -14.23 9.11
CA ASN A 125 -6.14 -13.24 8.21
C ASN A 125 -5.58 -13.33 6.78
N VAL A 126 -4.27 -13.52 6.63
CA VAL A 126 -3.63 -13.71 5.33
C VAL A 126 -4.03 -15.06 4.69
N CYS A 127 -4.19 -16.12 5.48
CA CYS A 127 -4.76 -17.36 4.98
C CYS A 127 -6.21 -17.20 4.54
N ALA A 128 -7.03 -16.42 5.26
CA ALA A 128 -8.37 -16.03 4.80
C ALA A 128 -8.33 -15.33 3.43
N CYS A 129 -7.42 -14.36 3.25
CA CYS A 129 -7.22 -13.72 1.96
C CYS A 129 -6.89 -14.71 0.84
N LEU A 130 -6.04 -15.71 1.11
CA LEU A 130 -5.71 -16.74 0.12
C LEU A 130 -6.94 -17.60 -0.23
N LEU A 131 -7.74 -18.03 0.76
CA LEU A 131 -8.95 -18.79 0.53
C LEU A 131 -9.95 -17.99 -0.30
N LEU A 132 -10.21 -16.72 0.07
CA LEU A 132 -11.08 -15.80 -0.66
C LEU A 132 -10.57 -15.56 -2.09
N GLY A 133 -9.27 -15.38 -2.25
CA GLY A 133 -8.62 -15.19 -3.55
C GLY A 133 -8.81 -16.35 -4.53
N THR A 134 -9.06 -17.56 -4.03
CA THR A 134 -9.35 -18.76 -4.84
C THR A 134 -10.83 -19.07 -5.00
N SER A 135 -11.69 -18.36 -4.27
CA SER A 135 -13.13 -18.61 -4.25
C SER A 135 -13.85 -17.89 -5.40
N THR A 136 -14.97 -18.43 -5.83
CA THR A 136 -15.93 -17.80 -6.74
C THR A 136 -17.28 -17.56 -6.06
N LYS A 137 -17.48 -18.13 -4.90
CA LYS A 137 -18.63 -17.94 -3.99
C LYS A 137 -18.24 -18.38 -2.58
N ARG A 138 -19.09 -18.12 -1.60
CA ARG A 138 -18.89 -18.55 -0.21
C ARG A 138 -18.58 -20.07 -0.12
N GLY A 139 -17.52 -20.42 0.60
CA GLY A 139 -17.09 -21.81 0.84
C GLY A 139 -16.39 -22.53 -0.33
N ASP A 140 -16.24 -21.89 -1.51
CA ASP A 140 -15.70 -22.51 -2.73
C ASP A 140 -14.18 -22.29 -2.88
N PHE A 141 -13.40 -22.38 -1.82
CA PHE A 141 -11.96 -22.23 -1.91
C PHE A 141 -11.26 -23.44 -2.57
N LYS A 142 -10.11 -23.17 -3.25
CA LYS A 142 -9.36 -24.18 -4.04
C LYS A 142 -7.93 -24.37 -3.55
N ALA A 143 -7.56 -23.78 -2.42
CA ALA A 143 -6.22 -23.88 -1.86
C ALA A 143 -5.85 -25.31 -1.45
N ARG A 144 -4.58 -25.69 -1.72
CA ARG A 144 -3.99 -26.99 -1.37
C ARG A 144 -2.54 -26.80 -0.93
N SER A 145 -2.04 -27.67 -0.08
CA SER A 145 -0.65 -27.68 0.38
C SER A 145 0.38 -28.00 -0.72
N THR A 146 -0.07 -28.55 -1.84
CA THR A 146 0.79 -28.85 -2.99
C THR A 146 0.91 -27.71 -3.99
N ASP A 147 0.26 -26.60 -3.71
CA ASP A 147 0.24 -25.44 -4.60
C ASP A 147 1.54 -24.64 -4.54
N THR A 148 1.79 -23.87 -5.58
CA THR A 148 2.97 -23.02 -5.72
C THR A 148 2.59 -21.56 -5.80
N ILE A 149 3.41 -20.69 -5.18
CA ILE A 149 3.25 -19.24 -5.23
C ILE A 149 4.48 -18.57 -5.82
N LEU A 150 4.28 -17.66 -6.77
CA LEU A 150 5.38 -16.80 -7.24
C LEU A 150 5.70 -15.76 -6.16
N TYR A 151 6.93 -15.80 -5.65
CA TYR A 151 7.41 -14.93 -4.59
C TYR A 151 8.28 -13.81 -5.14
N GLY A 152 7.65 -12.71 -5.49
CA GLY A 152 8.33 -11.51 -6.00
C GLY A 152 8.52 -10.40 -4.96
N LEU A 153 8.09 -10.61 -3.71
CA LEU A 153 8.04 -9.59 -2.67
C LEU A 153 9.33 -9.52 -1.83
N ALA A 154 9.51 -8.41 -1.11
CA ALA A 154 10.64 -8.22 -0.21
C ALA A 154 10.54 -9.18 1.00
N PRO A 155 11.68 -9.83 1.40
CA PRO A 155 11.70 -10.68 2.57
C PRO A 155 11.69 -9.86 3.87
N LEU A 156 11.71 -10.53 5.02
CA LEU A 156 11.96 -9.86 6.30
C LEU A 156 13.23 -8.97 6.21
N PRO A 157 13.23 -7.81 6.84
CA PRO A 157 12.30 -7.32 7.87
C PRO A 157 11.07 -6.55 7.35
N TYR A 158 10.73 -6.62 6.07
CA TYR A 158 9.53 -5.95 5.54
C TYR A 158 8.26 -6.77 5.83
N ALA A 159 7.11 -6.10 5.92
CA ALA A 159 5.82 -6.73 6.21
C ALA A 159 5.48 -7.88 5.24
N THR A 160 5.85 -7.74 3.96
CA THR A 160 5.67 -8.78 2.95
C THR A 160 6.48 -10.05 3.22
N GLY A 161 7.54 -9.96 4.03
CA GLY A 161 8.33 -11.10 4.50
C GLY A 161 7.63 -11.98 5.54
N LEU A 162 6.48 -11.53 6.06
CA LEU A 162 5.61 -12.33 6.95
C LEU A 162 4.78 -13.38 6.19
N LEU A 163 4.57 -13.19 4.88
CA LEU A 163 3.73 -14.10 4.07
C LEU A 163 4.19 -15.57 4.09
N PRO A 164 5.50 -15.86 4.01
CA PRO A 164 5.98 -17.25 4.14
C PRO A 164 5.57 -17.91 5.45
N LEU A 165 5.60 -17.15 6.57
CA LEU A 165 5.19 -17.68 7.89
C LEU A 165 3.71 -18.10 7.90
N ALA A 166 2.87 -17.44 7.10
CA ALA A 166 1.47 -17.81 6.95
C ALA A 166 1.29 -18.97 5.96
N PHE A 167 1.76 -18.81 4.74
CA PHE A 167 1.43 -19.74 3.66
C PHE A 167 2.24 -21.03 3.69
N GLU A 168 3.52 -20.98 4.06
CA GLU A 168 4.37 -22.17 4.16
C GLU A 168 4.08 -22.96 5.45
N GLU A 169 3.93 -22.27 6.59
CA GLU A 169 3.71 -22.93 7.89
C GLU A 169 2.27 -23.43 8.05
N GLU A 170 1.25 -22.59 7.76
CA GLU A 170 -0.16 -22.94 7.97
C GLU A 170 -0.71 -23.82 6.87
N ILE A 171 -0.46 -23.50 5.58
CA ILE A 171 -1.04 -24.18 4.43
C ILE A 171 -0.08 -25.20 3.82
N GLY A 172 1.23 -24.89 3.78
CA GLY A 172 2.26 -25.74 3.18
C GLY A 172 2.54 -25.42 1.71
N ILE A 173 2.20 -24.20 1.24
CA ILE A 173 2.42 -23.75 -0.14
C ILE A 173 3.91 -23.60 -0.41
N GLU A 174 4.37 -24.05 -1.58
CA GLU A 174 5.76 -23.91 -2.01
C GLU A 174 6.00 -22.53 -2.64
N PHE A 175 6.97 -21.78 -2.11
CA PHE A 175 7.41 -20.50 -2.67
C PHE A 175 8.39 -20.69 -3.84
N LEU A 176 8.21 -19.90 -4.89
CA LEU A 176 9.08 -19.87 -6.08
C LEU A 176 9.73 -18.48 -6.23
N PRO A 177 11.04 -18.31 -6.00
CA PRO A 177 11.97 -19.31 -5.46
C PRO A 177 11.70 -19.64 -3.98
N PRO A 178 12.27 -20.75 -3.46
CA PRO A 178 12.19 -21.08 -2.04
C PRO A 178 12.67 -19.91 -1.17
N VAL A 179 11.99 -19.64 -0.04
CA VAL A 179 12.22 -18.47 0.81
C VAL A 179 13.69 -18.35 1.24
N LYS A 180 14.31 -19.44 1.67
CA LYS A 180 15.74 -19.51 2.09
C LYS A 180 16.71 -19.03 1.00
N ASP A 181 16.37 -19.18 -0.26
CA ASP A 181 17.16 -18.74 -1.41
C ASP A 181 16.78 -17.29 -1.81
N ALA A 182 15.49 -16.99 -1.75
CA ALA A 182 14.92 -15.67 -2.08
C ALA A 182 15.52 -14.52 -1.26
N VAL A 183 15.77 -14.75 0.04
CA VAL A 183 16.37 -13.75 0.97
C VAL A 183 17.76 -13.27 0.51
N LYS A 184 18.49 -14.09 -0.26
CA LYS A 184 19.84 -13.78 -0.74
C LYS A 184 19.85 -13.15 -2.14
N MET A 185 18.67 -12.98 -2.75
CA MET A 185 18.53 -12.50 -4.12
C MET A 185 18.06 -11.07 -4.15
N SER A 186 18.56 -10.27 -5.11
CA SER A 186 17.95 -9.00 -5.45
C SER A 186 16.52 -9.21 -5.95
N PHE A 187 15.68 -8.18 -5.88
CA PHE A 187 14.30 -8.22 -6.37
C PHE A 187 14.20 -8.75 -7.82
N SER A 188 15.01 -8.20 -8.74
CA SER A 188 15.02 -8.61 -10.14
C SER A 188 15.41 -10.07 -10.31
N THR A 189 16.45 -10.52 -9.60
CA THR A 189 16.93 -11.92 -9.64
C THR A 189 15.88 -12.87 -9.10
N ARG A 190 15.25 -12.54 -7.99
CA ARG A 190 14.19 -13.31 -7.33
C ARG A 190 13.01 -13.55 -8.26
N ASN A 191 12.50 -12.49 -8.91
CA ASN A 191 11.42 -12.62 -9.88
C ASN A 191 11.81 -13.47 -11.09
N LYS A 192 13.00 -13.27 -11.66
CA LYS A 192 13.49 -14.07 -12.81
C LYS A 192 13.64 -15.56 -12.46
N VAL A 193 14.22 -15.86 -11.29
CA VAL A 193 14.42 -17.25 -10.83
C VAL A 193 13.06 -17.89 -10.50
N GLY A 194 12.19 -17.19 -9.77
CA GLY A 194 10.85 -17.65 -9.44
C GLY A 194 10.04 -18.00 -10.69
N PHE A 195 10.02 -17.10 -11.67
CA PHE A 195 9.34 -17.35 -12.93
C PHE A 195 9.92 -18.52 -13.70
N LYS A 196 11.25 -18.65 -13.78
CA LYS A 196 11.92 -19.79 -14.42
C LYS A 196 11.56 -21.12 -13.75
N LEU A 197 11.47 -21.15 -12.43
CA LEU A 197 10.98 -22.31 -11.68
C LEU A 197 9.50 -22.58 -11.99
N GLY A 198 8.69 -21.53 -12.04
CA GLY A 198 7.27 -21.60 -12.40
C GLY A 198 7.01 -22.19 -13.79
N LEU A 199 7.87 -21.93 -14.79
CA LEU A 199 7.76 -22.55 -16.10
C LEU A 199 7.82 -24.09 -16.02
N SER A 200 8.60 -24.64 -15.10
CA SER A 200 8.73 -26.11 -14.93
C SER A 200 7.71 -26.69 -13.94
N LYS A 201 7.42 -26.02 -12.83
CA LYS A 201 6.54 -26.52 -11.76
C LYS A 201 5.08 -26.10 -11.94
N GLY A 202 4.83 -24.92 -12.43
CA GLY A 202 3.57 -24.21 -12.45
C GLY A 202 3.61 -23.02 -11.51
N ILE A 203 2.59 -22.16 -11.62
CA ILE A 203 2.30 -21.09 -10.69
C ILE A 203 0.79 -21.17 -10.43
N ASP A 204 0.40 -21.45 -9.18
CA ASP A 204 -0.99 -21.47 -8.76
C ASP A 204 -1.42 -20.12 -8.20
N TYR A 205 -0.49 -19.41 -7.55
CA TYR A 205 -0.77 -18.11 -6.95
C TYR A 205 0.28 -17.08 -7.36
N PHE A 206 -0.18 -15.84 -7.49
CA PHE A 206 0.70 -14.70 -7.57
C PHE A 206 0.23 -13.65 -6.56
N PHE A 207 1.16 -13.15 -5.75
CA PHE A 207 0.91 -12.05 -4.82
C PHE A 207 2.01 -11.00 -4.96
N GLY A 208 1.60 -9.72 -5.11
CA GLY A 208 2.53 -8.62 -5.25
C GLY A 208 1.90 -7.25 -5.00
N LEU A 209 2.72 -6.20 -5.10
CA LEU A 209 2.22 -4.83 -5.19
C LEU A 209 1.65 -4.59 -6.59
N GLY A 210 0.49 -3.99 -6.72
CA GLY A 210 -0.24 -3.90 -7.98
C GLY A 210 0.58 -3.34 -9.14
N SER A 211 1.24 -2.20 -8.94
CA SER A 211 2.13 -1.58 -9.91
C SER A 211 3.31 -2.48 -10.29
N VAL A 212 4.03 -2.99 -9.29
CA VAL A 212 5.19 -3.88 -9.47
C VAL A 212 4.79 -5.16 -10.22
N THR A 213 3.67 -5.76 -9.80
CA THR A 213 3.13 -6.98 -10.40
C THR A 213 2.83 -6.79 -11.89
N TYR A 214 2.27 -5.63 -12.26
CA TYR A 214 2.01 -5.28 -13.65
C TYR A 214 3.30 -5.25 -14.48
N TYR A 215 4.31 -4.52 -14.06
CA TYR A 215 5.55 -4.39 -14.83
C TYR A 215 6.38 -5.68 -14.85
N VAL A 216 6.40 -6.41 -13.74
CA VAL A 216 7.00 -7.76 -13.71
C VAL A 216 6.30 -8.64 -14.73
N SER A 217 4.97 -8.63 -14.79
CA SER A 217 4.18 -9.44 -15.74
C SER A 217 4.51 -9.12 -17.21
N LEU A 218 4.68 -7.85 -17.56
CA LEU A 218 5.12 -7.44 -18.89
C LEU A 218 6.52 -7.98 -19.22
N SER A 219 7.44 -7.94 -18.26
CA SER A 219 8.81 -8.46 -18.47
C SER A 219 8.86 -9.98 -18.61
N LEU A 220 7.96 -10.69 -17.91
CA LEU A 220 7.86 -12.15 -17.97
C LEU A 220 7.37 -12.63 -19.35
N GLY A 221 6.45 -11.91 -19.98
CA GLY A 221 6.02 -12.17 -21.36
C GLY A 221 7.20 -12.16 -22.35
N LYS A 222 8.09 -11.18 -22.22
CA LYS A 222 9.31 -11.07 -23.05
C LYS A 222 10.33 -12.18 -22.75
N MET A 223 10.47 -12.61 -21.51
CA MET A 223 11.40 -13.70 -21.13
C MET A 223 11.00 -15.07 -21.68
N SER A 224 9.71 -15.35 -21.78
CA SER A 224 9.22 -16.63 -22.35
C SER A 224 9.46 -16.73 -23.87
N SER A 225 9.79 -15.63 -24.52
CA SER A 225 10.13 -15.56 -25.97
C SER A 225 11.61 -15.85 -26.28
N GLY A 226 12.49 -15.80 -25.26
CA GLY A 226 13.95 -16.01 -25.42
C GLY A 226 14.37 -17.48 -25.46
N GLY A 227 15.21 -17.89 -26.43
CA GLY A 227 15.56 -19.29 -26.69
C GLY A 227 16.47 -19.99 -25.68
N GLY A 228 17.14 -19.26 -24.77
CA GLY A 228 18.18 -19.84 -23.89
C GLY A 228 17.72 -20.78 -22.77
N GLY A 229 16.42 -20.82 -22.46
CA GLY A 229 15.84 -21.70 -21.43
C GLY A 229 15.12 -22.94 -21.95
N ALA A 230 14.88 -23.01 -23.25
CA ALA A 230 14.04 -24.03 -23.89
C ALA A 230 14.57 -25.47 -23.70
N ILE A 231 15.88 -25.68 -23.91
CA ILE A 231 16.51 -27.00 -23.74
C ILE A 231 16.47 -27.49 -22.30
N SER A 232 16.70 -26.59 -21.33
CA SER A 232 16.62 -26.90 -19.90
C SER A 232 15.21 -27.28 -19.49
N LEU A 233 14.20 -26.58 -20.03
CA LEU A 233 12.79 -26.85 -19.74
C LEU A 233 12.33 -28.17 -20.35
N LEU A 234 12.75 -28.46 -21.59
CA LEU A 234 12.48 -29.75 -22.27
C LEU A 234 13.00 -30.94 -21.44
N LYS A 235 14.22 -30.81 -20.89
CA LYS A 235 14.81 -31.86 -20.04
C LYS A 235 14.08 -32.00 -18.69
N LYS A 236 13.63 -30.90 -18.08
CA LYS A 236 13.01 -30.91 -16.74
C LYS A 236 11.52 -31.21 -16.75
N SER A 237 10.78 -30.75 -17.76
CA SER A 237 9.33 -30.88 -17.85
C SER A 237 8.85 -30.87 -19.30
N PRO A 238 8.96 -32.00 -20.03
CA PRO A 238 8.61 -32.10 -21.46
C PRO A 238 7.15 -31.74 -21.75
N LEU A 239 6.21 -32.13 -20.86
CA LEU A 239 4.80 -31.81 -21.03
C LEU A 239 4.52 -30.29 -20.93
N ARG A 240 5.19 -29.58 -20.01
CA ARG A 240 5.06 -28.12 -19.91
C ARG A 240 5.73 -27.43 -21.08
N PHE A 241 6.87 -27.92 -21.52
CA PHE A 241 7.51 -27.41 -22.74
C PHE A 241 6.56 -27.48 -23.93
N ALA A 242 5.92 -28.66 -24.16
CA ALA A 242 4.95 -28.84 -25.25
C ALA A 242 3.77 -27.86 -25.13
N LYS A 243 3.21 -27.65 -23.91
CA LYS A 243 2.15 -26.66 -23.66
C LYS A 243 2.56 -25.24 -24.03
N ILE A 244 3.77 -24.83 -23.65
CA ILE A 244 4.30 -23.49 -23.96
C ILE A 244 4.50 -23.30 -25.45
N VAL A 245 5.05 -24.32 -26.16
CA VAL A 245 5.20 -24.28 -27.61
C VAL A 245 3.84 -24.16 -28.31
N LEU A 246 2.86 -24.95 -27.91
CA LEU A 246 1.49 -24.86 -28.44
C LEU A 246 0.86 -23.50 -28.19
N ALA A 247 1.00 -22.94 -26.97
CA ALA A 247 0.54 -21.60 -26.66
C ALA A 247 1.19 -20.54 -27.54
N LYS A 248 2.53 -20.63 -27.75
CA LYS A 248 3.27 -19.72 -28.62
C LYS A 248 2.82 -19.82 -30.08
N CYS A 249 2.63 -21.02 -30.59
CA CYS A 249 2.12 -21.23 -31.95
C CYS A 249 0.70 -20.64 -32.12
N LYS A 250 -0.15 -20.79 -31.10
CA LYS A 250 -1.48 -20.21 -31.11
C LYS A 250 -1.42 -18.67 -31.15
N CYS A 251 -0.62 -18.06 -30.28
CA CYS A 251 -0.44 -16.61 -30.25
C CYS A 251 0.10 -16.04 -31.58
N ILE A 252 1.05 -16.73 -32.21
CA ILE A 252 1.57 -16.36 -33.54
C ILE A 252 0.45 -16.38 -34.58
N LYS A 253 -0.39 -17.44 -34.60
CA LYS A 253 -1.53 -17.52 -35.51
C LYS A 253 -2.57 -16.41 -35.25
N GLU A 254 -2.73 -15.97 -34.01
CA GLU A 254 -3.62 -14.90 -33.63
C GLU A 254 -3.01 -13.50 -33.81
N GLY A 255 -1.75 -13.39 -34.25
CA GLY A 255 -1.05 -12.10 -34.45
C GLY A 255 -0.79 -11.31 -33.18
N ARG A 256 -0.71 -11.97 -32.02
CA ARG A 256 -0.49 -11.33 -30.72
C ARG A 256 0.69 -11.90 -29.95
N GLU A 257 1.17 -11.11 -28.99
CA GLU A 257 2.21 -11.55 -28.06
C GLU A 257 1.70 -12.59 -27.06
N LEU A 258 2.64 -13.41 -26.59
CA LEU A 258 2.40 -14.40 -25.55
C LEU A 258 2.25 -13.72 -24.18
N LYS A 259 1.13 -13.95 -23.50
CA LYS A 259 0.84 -13.43 -22.15
C LYS A 259 0.97 -14.54 -21.09
N PRO A 260 1.18 -14.20 -19.82
CA PRO A 260 1.23 -15.19 -18.74
C PRO A 260 0.01 -16.14 -18.69
N LYS A 261 -1.20 -15.67 -18.99
CA LYS A 261 -2.43 -16.49 -19.05
C LYS A 261 -2.41 -17.61 -20.08
N ASP A 262 -1.57 -17.48 -21.12
CA ASP A 262 -1.42 -18.53 -22.14
C ASP A 262 -0.61 -19.72 -21.62
N ILE A 263 0.22 -19.50 -20.57
CA ILE A 263 1.13 -20.48 -20.00
C ILE A 263 0.62 -21.00 -18.63
N PHE A 264 0.06 -20.10 -17.81
CA PHE A 264 -0.36 -20.38 -16.46
C PHE A 264 -1.88 -20.23 -16.30
N LYS A 265 -2.43 -20.99 -15.36
CA LYS A 265 -3.80 -20.82 -14.88
C LYS A 265 -3.74 -20.63 -13.38
N LEU A 266 -3.75 -19.39 -12.95
CA LEU A 266 -3.77 -19.08 -11.52
C LEU A 266 -5.07 -19.56 -10.88
N LYS A 267 -4.96 -20.09 -9.65
CA LYS A 267 -6.09 -20.36 -8.76
C LYS A 267 -6.47 -19.11 -7.97
N GLY A 268 -5.47 -18.30 -7.60
CA GLY A 268 -5.64 -17.05 -6.88
C GLY A 268 -4.61 -16.02 -7.30
N PHE A 269 -5.07 -14.77 -7.35
CA PHE A 269 -4.24 -13.62 -7.67
C PHE A 269 -4.56 -12.50 -6.68
N MET A 270 -3.56 -12.01 -5.94
CA MET A 270 -3.74 -11.03 -4.89
C MET A 270 -2.78 -9.86 -5.11
N VAL A 271 -3.26 -8.67 -4.81
CA VAL A 271 -2.46 -7.44 -4.86
C VAL A 271 -2.65 -6.61 -3.60
N ALA A 272 -1.57 -5.95 -3.18
CA ALA A 272 -1.58 -4.94 -2.12
C ALA A 272 -0.98 -3.64 -2.64
N GLY A 273 -1.11 -2.55 -1.88
CA GLY A 273 -0.55 -1.23 -2.20
C GLY A 273 -1.60 -0.20 -2.57
N THR A 274 -1.17 1.03 -2.86
CA THR A 274 -2.05 2.20 -2.95
C THR A 274 -2.75 2.34 -4.30
N ASP A 275 -2.07 2.08 -5.41
CA ASP A 275 -2.59 2.35 -6.77
C ASP A 275 -3.15 1.09 -7.47
N ASN A 276 -3.60 0.09 -6.72
CA ASN A 276 -4.04 -1.20 -7.28
C ASN A 276 -5.14 -1.04 -8.33
N ALA A 277 -6.11 -0.17 -8.08
CA ALA A 277 -7.24 0.08 -8.99
C ALA A 277 -6.80 0.44 -10.42
N CYS A 278 -5.66 1.15 -10.57
CA CYS A 278 -5.10 1.54 -11.86
C CYS A 278 -4.55 0.38 -12.69
N TYR A 279 -4.34 -0.78 -12.07
CA TYR A 279 -3.67 -1.92 -12.70
C TYR A 279 -4.53 -3.18 -12.78
N LYS A 280 -5.67 -3.25 -12.05
CA LYS A 280 -6.50 -4.47 -11.97
C LYS A 280 -6.95 -4.99 -13.34
N ASP A 281 -7.41 -4.12 -14.23
CA ASP A 281 -7.92 -4.53 -15.54
C ASP A 281 -6.80 -5.09 -16.44
N ASP A 282 -5.65 -4.42 -16.46
CA ASP A 282 -4.50 -4.89 -17.24
C ASP A 282 -3.92 -6.18 -16.67
N LEU A 283 -3.91 -6.31 -15.35
CA LEU A 283 -3.47 -7.55 -14.70
C LEU A 283 -4.41 -8.72 -15.00
N GLU A 284 -5.71 -8.48 -15.04
CA GLU A 284 -6.71 -9.45 -15.48
C GLU A 284 -6.50 -9.85 -16.95
N GLU A 285 -6.20 -8.88 -17.81
CA GLU A 285 -5.89 -9.18 -19.22
C GLU A 285 -4.62 -10.01 -19.36
N LEU A 286 -3.59 -9.76 -18.55
CA LEU A 286 -2.33 -10.49 -18.58
C LEU A 286 -2.43 -11.91 -18.01
N TRP A 287 -3.17 -12.12 -16.93
CA TRP A 287 -3.21 -13.38 -16.18
C TRP A 287 -4.50 -14.17 -16.32
N GLY A 288 -5.57 -13.58 -16.89
CA GLY A 288 -6.88 -14.22 -17.09
C GLY A 288 -7.70 -14.39 -15.82
N ILE A 289 -7.31 -13.72 -14.74
CA ILE A 289 -8.02 -13.66 -13.47
C ILE A 289 -7.84 -12.24 -12.88
N ARG A 290 -8.94 -11.61 -12.44
CA ARG A 290 -8.91 -10.31 -11.77
C ARG A 290 -8.22 -10.44 -10.41
N PRO A 291 -7.22 -9.62 -10.09
CA PRO A 291 -6.59 -9.68 -8.79
C PRO A 291 -7.54 -9.21 -7.67
N MET A 292 -7.48 -9.91 -6.54
CA MET A 292 -8.14 -9.54 -5.30
C MET A 292 -7.24 -8.57 -4.52
N GLU A 293 -7.81 -7.51 -4.03
CA GLU A 293 -7.11 -6.51 -3.22
C GLU A 293 -7.14 -6.90 -1.74
N ILE A 294 -6.00 -6.71 -1.09
CA ILE A 294 -5.87 -6.81 0.35
C ILE A 294 -5.09 -5.61 0.87
N PHE A 295 -5.33 -5.21 2.09
CA PHE A 295 -4.51 -4.20 2.76
C PHE A 295 -3.75 -4.80 3.93
N ALA A 296 -2.45 -4.67 3.85
CA ALA A 296 -1.53 -5.02 4.92
C ALA A 296 -0.39 -3.99 4.99
N GLY A 297 -0.03 -3.60 6.17
CA GLY A 297 1.03 -2.62 6.42
C GLY A 297 1.92 -3.01 7.59
N THR A 298 2.94 -2.20 7.80
CA THR A 298 3.91 -2.42 8.88
C THR A 298 3.25 -2.24 10.25
N GLU A 299 2.51 -1.16 10.43
CA GLU A 299 1.84 -0.86 11.69
C GLU A 299 0.48 -1.57 11.83
N PRO A 300 -0.39 -1.59 10.79
CA PRO A 300 -1.75 -2.12 10.93
C PRO A 300 -1.86 -3.64 10.81
N THR A 301 -0.79 -4.35 10.42
CA THR A 301 -0.85 -5.78 10.09
C THR A 301 -1.66 -6.06 8.80
N CYS A 302 -2.42 -7.16 8.73
CA CYS A 302 -3.38 -7.45 7.65
C CYS A 302 -4.78 -7.15 8.19
N ILE A 303 -5.37 -6.02 7.76
CA ILE A 303 -6.59 -5.48 8.37
C ILE A 303 -7.84 -5.68 7.53
N ASP A 304 -7.73 -5.78 6.20
CA ASP A 304 -8.89 -5.96 5.34
C ASP A 304 -8.59 -6.78 4.09
N THR A 305 -9.63 -7.19 3.41
CA THR A 305 -9.59 -7.97 2.18
C THR A 305 -10.86 -7.79 1.34
N GLU A 306 -10.72 -7.85 0.02
CA GLU A 306 -11.87 -8.12 -0.85
C GLU A 306 -12.37 -9.55 -0.68
N THR A 307 -13.55 -9.83 -1.22
CA THR A 307 -14.12 -11.17 -1.32
C THR A 307 -13.91 -11.76 -2.72
N TRP A 308 -14.61 -12.87 -3.00
CA TRP A 308 -14.65 -13.50 -4.32
C TRP A 308 -15.19 -12.61 -5.43
N SER A 309 -15.97 -11.56 -5.10
CA SER A 309 -16.48 -10.59 -6.11
C SER A 309 -15.44 -9.56 -6.57
N ARG A 310 -14.34 -9.39 -5.84
CA ARG A 310 -13.30 -8.37 -6.07
C ARG A 310 -13.87 -6.95 -6.14
N ASN A 311 -14.82 -6.66 -5.27
CA ASN A 311 -15.55 -5.39 -5.28
C ASN A 311 -15.73 -4.84 -3.86
N GLY A 312 -14.66 -4.25 -3.33
CA GLY A 312 -14.62 -3.60 -2.03
C GLY A 312 -14.12 -4.48 -0.89
N LEU A 313 -13.62 -3.81 0.12
CA LEU A 313 -12.83 -4.32 1.24
C LEU A 313 -13.70 -4.47 2.48
N TYR A 314 -13.44 -5.54 3.25
CA TYR A 314 -14.05 -5.80 4.55
C TYR A 314 -12.96 -5.94 5.60
N PHE A 315 -13.12 -5.23 6.72
CA PHE A 315 -12.16 -5.26 7.82
C PHE A 315 -12.26 -6.55 8.62
N PHE A 316 -11.10 -7.07 9.04
CA PHE A 316 -11.03 -8.17 10.00
C PHE A 316 -11.31 -7.65 11.42
N PRO A 317 -12.17 -8.30 12.21
CA PRO A 317 -12.60 -7.78 13.51
C PRO A 317 -11.52 -7.84 14.60
N ASP A 318 -10.43 -8.57 14.39
CA ASP A 318 -9.50 -8.98 15.44
C ASP A 318 -8.04 -8.57 15.22
N ALA A 319 -7.74 -7.82 14.15
CA ALA A 319 -6.41 -7.27 13.89
C ALA A 319 -6.18 -5.95 14.62
N CYS A 320 -7.11 -5.01 14.44
CA CYS A 320 -7.08 -3.68 15.03
C CYS A 320 -8.47 -3.28 15.54
N PHE A 321 -8.52 -2.37 16.45
CA PHE A 321 -9.73 -1.60 16.76
C PHE A 321 -9.75 -0.39 15.83
N TYR A 322 -10.87 -0.16 15.14
CA TYR A 322 -10.98 0.82 14.08
C TYR A 322 -11.77 2.04 14.50
N GLU A 323 -11.17 3.21 14.27
CA GLU A 323 -11.82 4.50 14.31
C GLU A 323 -11.63 5.18 12.95
N PHE A 324 -12.54 6.05 12.58
CA PHE A 324 -12.57 6.73 11.29
C PHE A 324 -12.73 8.23 11.51
N ILE A 325 -11.83 9.04 10.95
CA ILE A 325 -11.95 10.50 10.93
C ILE A 325 -12.72 10.89 9.66
N PRO A 326 -13.92 11.48 9.75
CA PRO A 326 -14.62 12.00 8.57
C PRO A 326 -13.75 12.99 7.79
N SER A 327 -13.86 13.01 6.46
CA SER A 327 -13.00 13.83 5.60
C SER A 327 -13.08 15.32 5.92
N ASP A 328 -14.24 15.85 6.30
CA ASP A 328 -14.41 17.24 6.73
C ASP A 328 -13.66 17.56 8.02
N GLU A 329 -13.63 16.63 8.98
CA GLU A 329 -12.85 16.75 10.20
C GLU A 329 -11.34 16.68 9.95
N MET A 330 -10.92 15.79 9.05
CA MET A 330 -9.53 15.71 8.61
C MET A 330 -9.08 17.02 7.92
N GLU A 331 -9.91 17.59 7.06
CA GLU A 331 -9.61 18.85 6.36
C GLU A 331 -9.46 20.02 7.34
N LYS A 332 -10.31 20.12 8.36
CA LYS A 332 -10.18 21.10 9.45
C LYS A 332 -8.83 20.96 10.18
N ASN A 333 -8.43 19.74 10.50
CA ASN A 333 -7.14 19.47 11.14
C ASN A 333 -5.94 19.75 10.20
N LEU A 334 -6.06 19.51 8.90
CA LEU A 334 -5.03 19.89 7.93
C LEU A 334 -4.89 21.41 7.77
N ALA A 335 -6.00 22.15 7.93
CA ALA A 335 -5.99 23.62 7.90
C ALA A 335 -5.47 24.22 9.21
N ASP A 336 -5.80 23.61 10.35
CA ASP A 336 -5.35 24.00 11.68
C ASP A 336 -4.92 22.77 12.48
N SER A 337 -3.62 22.59 12.63
CA SER A 337 -3.03 21.44 13.35
C SER A 337 -3.41 21.38 14.85
N SER A 338 -3.92 22.47 15.42
CA SER A 338 -4.41 22.50 16.80
C SER A 338 -5.82 21.92 16.93
N TYR A 339 -6.59 21.87 15.83
CA TYR A 339 -7.91 21.27 15.80
C TYR A 339 -7.83 19.76 16.05
N GLN A 340 -8.63 19.26 16.98
CA GLN A 340 -8.71 17.83 17.30
C GLN A 340 -9.92 17.22 16.58
N PRO A 341 -9.70 16.45 15.52
CA PRO A 341 -10.79 15.87 14.76
C PRO A 341 -11.52 14.80 15.58
N ARG A 342 -12.84 14.78 15.46
CA ARG A 342 -13.65 13.68 16.01
C ARG A 342 -13.45 12.42 15.22
N THR A 343 -13.64 11.27 15.87
CA THR A 343 -13.66 9.96 15.22
C THR A 343 -15.01 9.30 15.37
N VAL A 344 -15.40 8.46 14.41
CA VAL A 344 -16.55 7.56 14.48
C VAL A 344 -16.08 6.12 14.49
N LEU A 345 -16.88 5.19 14.99
CA LEU A 345 -16.62 3.75 14.97
C LEU A 345 -17.15 3.12 13.68
N ILE A 346 -16.79 1.87 13.41
CA ILE A 346 -17.18 1.16 12.18
C ILE A 346 -18.70 1.00 12.02
N ASN A 347 -19.45 0.95 13.12
CA ASN A 347 -20.91 0.91 13.10
C ASN A 347 -21.57 2.30 13.03
N GLU A 348 -20.78 3.35 13.01
CA GLU A 348 -21.22 4.75 12.91
C GLU A 348 -20.86 5.37 11.54
N VAL A 349 -20.21 4.62 10.64
CA VAL A 349 -19.89 5.11 9.31
C VAL A 349 -21.13 5.24 8.44
N GLU A 350 -21.10 6.14 7.47
CA GLU A 350 -22.19 6.44 6.57
C GLU A 350 -21.83 6.08 5.13
N GLU A 351 -22.82 5.59 4.38
CA GLU A 351 -22.68 5.23 2.97
C GLU A 351 -22.27 6.44 2.13
N GLY A 352 -21.29 6.26 1.24
CA GLY A 352 -20.77 7.31 0.35
C GLY A 352 -19.74 8.23 0.99
N MET A 353 -19.61 8.25 2.32
CA MET A 353 -18.68 9.12 3.03
C MET A 353 -17.24 8.59 2.99
N SER A 354 -16.29 9.53 3.01
CA SER A 354 -14.84 9.24 3.03
C SER A 354 -14.25 9.54 4.40
N TYR A 355 -13.25 8.72 4.79
CA TYR A 355 -12.66 8.74 6.12
C TYR A 355 -11.16 8.51 6.07
N GLU A 356 -10.42 9.14 6.97
CA GLU A 356 -9.06 8.73 7.31
C GLU A 356 -9.10 7.62 8.36
N LEU A 357 -8.35 6.55 8.14
CA LEU A 357 -8.29 5.40 9.03
C LEU A 357 -7.40 5.69 10.26
N VAL A 358 -7.95 5.38 11.44
CA VAL A 358 -7.24 5.37 12.72
C VAL A 358 -7.32 3.97 13.30
N ILE A 359 -6.21 3.44 13.77
CA ILE A 359 -6.14 2.10 14.35
C ILE A 359 -5.62 2.11 15.78
N SER A 360 -6.12 1.17 16.58
CA SER A 360 -5.43 0.71 17.78
C SER A 360 -5.09 -0.76 17.59
N VAL A 361 -3.80 -1.07 17.57
CA VAL A 361 -3.33 -2.44 17.30
C VAL A 361 -3.56 -3.31 18.52
N LEU A 362 -4.31 -4.39 18.31
CA LEU A 362 -4.73 -5.30 19.38
C LEU A 362 -3.63 -6.31 19.76
N LYS A 363 -3.89 -7.11 20.80
CA LYS A 363 -3.07 -8.27 21.19
C LYS A 363 -1.61 -7.94 21.53
N GLY A 364 -1.44 -6.90 22.34
CA GLY A 364 -0.12 -6.43 22.78
C GLY A 364 0.56 -5.45 21.82
N GLY A 365 -0.16 -4.98 20.80
CA GLY A 365 0.36 -3.99 19.86
C GLY A 365 0.75 -2.65 20.52
N ALA A 366 1.72 -1.97 19.95
CA ALA A 366 2.25 -0.72 20.49
C ALA A 366 1.40 0.50 20.12
N PHE A 367 0.81 0.52 18.91
CA PHE A 367 0.15 1.70 18.35
C PHE A 367 -1.30 1.82 18.82
N MET A 368 -1.65 2.97 19.39
CA MET A 368 -2.98 3.30 19.91
C MET A 368 -3.46 4.60 19.32
N ARG A 369 -4.72 4.61 18.82
CA ARG A 369 -5.32 5.72 18.08
C ARG A 369 -4.39 6.32 17.03
N TYR A 370 -3.70 5.42 16.35
CA TYR A 370 -2.65 5.74 15.39
C TYR A 370 -3.24 6.10 14.03
N ARG A 371 -2.91 7.29 13.53
CA ARG A 371 -3.28 7.75 12.19
C ARG A 371 -2.38 7.07 11.16
N VAL A 372 -2.92 6.13 10.41
CA VAL A 372 -2.18 5.40 9.37
C VAL A 372 -1.88 6.30 8.18
N GLY A 373 -2.76 7.29 7.96
CA GLY A 373 -2.68 8.21 6.83
C GLY A 373 -3.27 7.64 5.55
N ASP A 374 -4.18 6.68 5.67
CA ASP A 374 -4.90 6.05 4.55
C ASP A 374 -6.36 6.47 4.55
N MET A 375 -6.87 6.77 3.35
CA MET A 375 -8.24 7.20 3.11
C MET A 375 -9.10 6.07 2.56
N TYR A 376 -10.27 5.88 3.15
CA TYR A 376 -11.27 4.92 2.73
C TYR A 376 -12.61 5.59 2.47
N GLN A 377 -13.37 5.08 1.50
CA GLN A 377 -14.77 5.43 1.30
C GLN A 377 -15.65 4.26 1.70
N CYS A 378 -16.67 4.49 2.52
CA CYS A 378 -17.71 3.51 2.77
C CYS A 378 -18.61 3.42 1.53
N ILE A 379 -18.62 2.27 0.86
CA ILE A 379 -19.41 2.05 -0.36
C ILE A 379 -20.86 1.81 0.00
N ASP A 380 -21.09 0.89 0.92
CA ASP A 380 -22.39 0.54 1.48
C ASP A 380 -22.24 -0.07 2.88
N LEU A 381 -23.33 -0.11 3.61
CA LEU A 381 -23.38 -0.68 4.96
C LEU A 381 -23.68 -2.18 4.98
N LYS A 382 -24.15 -2.73 3.88
CA LYS A 382 -24.49 -4.16 3.72
C LYS A 382 -24.46 -4.53 2.23
N ASN A 383 -23.73 -5.58 1.91
CA ASN A 383 -23.70 -6.12 0.55
C ASN A 383 -24.79 -7.21 0.39
N LYS A 384 -25.86 -6.88 -0.29
CA LYS A 384 -26.99 -7.80 -0.53
C LYS A 384 -26.63 -8.94 -1.48
N ASP A 385 -25.77 -8.71 -2.46
CA ASP A 385 -25.41 -9.68 -3.49
C ASP A 385 -24.61 -10.86 -2.90
N GLU A 386 -23.77 -10.56 -1.90
CA GLU A 386 -22.97 -11.57 -1.19
C GLU A 386 -23.58 -11.98 0.16
N ASN A 387 -24.69 -11.37 0.56
CA ASN A 387 -25.34 -11.56 1.86
C ASN A 387 -24.41 -11.23 3.06
N ILE A 388 -23.55 -10.21 2.92
CA ILE A 388 -22.65 -9.74 3.96
C ILE A 388 -23.28 -8.54 4.66
N LYS A 389 -23.31 -8.57 6.01
CA LYS A 389 -23.96 -7.57 6.87
C LYS A 389 -22.99 -6.52 7.44
N LEU A 390 -21.76 -6.51 6.95
CA LEU A 390 -20.71 -5.57 7.36
C LEU A 390 -20.57 -4.44 6.34
N PRO A 391 -20.13 -3.25 6.77
CA PRO A 391 -19.78 -2.17 5.86
C PRO A 391 -18.67 -2.57 4.89
N ARG A 392 -18.84 -2.18 3.64
CA ARG A 392 -17.89 -2.40 2.55
C ARG A 392 -17.18 -1.11 2.20
N PHE A 393 -15.87 -1.18 2.07
CA PHE A 393 -15.04 0.00 1.85
C PHE A 393 -14.28 -0.09 0.52
N LYS A 394 -13.89 1.08 0.03
CA LYS A 394 -12.94 1.25 -1.06
C LYS A 394 -11.74 2.04 -0.55
N TYR A 395 -10.55 1.52 -0.77
CA TYR A 395 -9.35 2.31 -0.57
C TYR A 395 -9.29 3.44 -1.61
N LEU A 396 -9.01 4.66 -1.18
CA LEU A 396 -8.93 5.82 -2.06
C LEU A 396 -7.47 6.18 -2.40
N ASP A 397 -6.73 6.66 -1.40
CA ASP A 397 -5.33 7.07 -1.50
C ASP A 397 -4.80 7.37 -0.08
N ARG A 398 -3.63 7.95 0.02
CA ARG A 398 -3.12 8.59 1.23
C ARG A 398 -3.86 9.91 1.52
N VAL A 399 -3.75 10.38 2.77
CA VAL A 399 -4.16 11.75 3.14
C VAL A 399 -3.49 12.79 2.23
N PRO A 400 -4.15 13.92 1.92
CA PRO A 400 -3.71 14.84 0.87
C PRO A 400 -2.31 15.45 1.04
N ASN A 401 -1.75 15.45 2.25
CA ASN A 401 -0.40 15.98 2.52
C ASN A 401 0.75 14.99 2.20
N VAL A 402 0.44 13.83 1.65
CA VAL A 402 1.41 12.83 1.21
C VAL A 402 1.06 12.41 -0.22
N ILE A 403 2.06 12.36 -1.10
CA ILE A 403 1.95 11.76 -2.43
C ILE A 403 2.54 10.37 -2.35
N ASP A 404 1.76 9.36 -2.72
CA ASP A 404 2.24 7.99 -2.87
C ASP A 404 2.15 7.58 -4.34
N ILE A 405 3.24 7.10 -4.92
CA ILE A 405 3.30 6.63 -6.30
C ILE A 405 3.61 5.14 -6.29
N GLY A 406 2.65 4.35 -6.73
CA GLY A 406 2.80 2.92 -6.92
C GLY A 406 2.89 2.08 -5.65
N GLY A 407 2.57 2.64 -4.48
CA GLY A 407 2.58 1.95 -3.19
C GLY A 407 3.95 1.85 -2.52
N PHE A 408 4.96 2.55 -3.03
CA PHE A 408 6.33 2.45 -2.51
C PHE A 408 7.12 3.76 -2.55
N THR A 409 6.64 4.80 -3.21
CA THR A 409 7.29 6.11 -3.22
C THR A 409 6.40 7.12 -2.51
N ARG A 410 6.77 7.50 -1.31
CA ARG A 410 6.07 8.50 -0.51
C ARG A 410 6.81 9.82 -0.53
N ILE A 411 6.12 10.88 -0.92
CA ILE A 411 6.64 12.22 -1.11
C ILE A 411 5.88 13.16 -0.20
N THR A 412 6.62 13.88 0.62
CA THR A 412 6.10 14.92 1.52
C THR A 412 6.71 16.28 1.15
N GLU A 413 6.17 17.35 1.71
CA GLU A 413 6.76 18.69 1.54
C GLU A 413 8.24 18.70 1.91
N ASN A 414 8.60 18.09 3.05
CA ASN A 414 10.00 17.99 3.47
C ASN A 414 10.89 17.26 2.45
N SER A 415 10.35 16.24 1.77
CA SER A 415 11.07 15.51 0.73
C SER A 415 11.44 16.43 -0.45
N ILE A 416 10.49 17.24 -0.89
CA ILE A 416 10.71 18.19 -1.99
C ILE A 416 11.61 19.34 -1.54
N ASP A 417 11.42 19.89 -0.34
CA ASP A 417 12.29 20.94 0.21
C ASP A 417 13.76 20.50 0.26
N GLN A 418 14.03 19.25 0.64
CA GLN A 418 15.39 18.70 0.62
C GLN A 418 15.96 18.60 -0.80
N VAL A 419 15.17 18.15 -1.75
CA VAL A 419 15.58 18.07 -3.17
C VAL A 419 15.86 19.46 -3.73
N VAL A 420 14.99 20.42 -3.47
CA VAL A 420 15.17 21.82 -3.87
C VAL A 420 16.47 22.38 -3.30
N LYS A 421 16.72 22.17 -2.01
CA LYS A 421 17.95 22.60 -1.35
C LYS A 421 19.21 21.96 -1.94
N LEU A 422 19.16 20.63 -2.20
CA LEU A 422 20.29 19.89 -2.76
C LEU A 422 20.56 20.21 -4.23
N SER A 423 19.54 20.66 -4.98
CA SER A 423 19.70 21.07 -6.37
C SER A 423 20.59 22.30 -6.56
N GLY A 424 20.69 23.13 -5.52
CA GLY A 424 21.37 24.43 -5.60
C GLY A 424 20.67 25.47 -6.48
N LEU A 425 19.47 25.13 -6.99
CA LEU A 425 18.69 26.04 -7.83
C LEU A 425 17.98 27.11 -6.97
N LYS A 426 17.87 28.31 -7.50
CA LYS A 426 17.10 29.38 -6.87
C LYS A 426 15.62 29.22 -7.21
N ILE A 427 14.92 28.41 -6.44
CA ILE A 427 13.49 28.17 -6.54
C ILE A 427 12.78 29.05 -5.52
N THR A 428 11.82 29.85 -5.98
CA THR A 428 11.03 30.75 -5.13
C THR A 428 9.80 30.08 -4.58
N ASN A 429 9.15 29.21 -5.37
CA ASN A 429 8.01 28.45 -4.94
C ASN A 429 7.83 27.15 -5.75
N TYR A 430 7.05 26.20 -5.23
CA TYR A 430 6.71 24.98 -5.95
C TYR A 430 5.37 24.39 -5.50
N ILE A 431 4.81 23.53 -6.35
CA ILE A 431 3.71 22.62 -6.06
C ILE A 431 4.11 21.24 -6.53
N ALA A 432 3.86 20.23 -5.69
CA ALA A 432 3.96 18.81 -6.05
C ALA A 432 2.57 18.19 -6.05
N LYS A 433 2.19 17.51 -7.14
CA LYS A 433 0.89 16.87 -7.29
C LYS A 433 1.02 15.47 -7.85
N LYS A 434 0.21 14.54 -7.34
CA LYS A 434 -0.04 13.25 -7.97
C LYS A 434 -1.03 13.46 -9.10
N GLU A 435 -0.63 13.10 -10.29
CA GLU A 435 -1.49 13.14 -11.49
C GLU A 435 -1.48 11.79 -12.20
N PHE A 436 -2.40 11.61 -13.14
CA PHE A 436 -2.54 10.38 -13.91
C PHE A 436 -2.39 10.68 -15.39
N ASN A 437 -1.60 9.86 -16.10
CA ASN A 437 -1.45 9.97 -17.53
C ASN A 437 -2.66 9.37 -18.27
N HIS A 438 -2.65 9.43 -19.62
CA HIS A 438 -3.73 8.90 -20.46
C HIS A 438 -3.99 7.39 -20.30
N ASN A 439 -3.03 6.63 -19.76
CA ASN A 439 -3.16 5.21 -19.44
C ASN A 439 -3.57 4.99 -17.98
N ASN A 440 -4.08 6.02 -17.29
CA ASN A 440 -4.43 5.99 -15.87
C ASN A 440 -3.27 5.55 -14.96
N ARG A 441 -2.02 5.95 -15.29
CA ARG A 441 -0.84 5.66 -14.47
C ARG A 441 -0.45 6.87 -13.66
N PRO A 442 -0.23 6.73 -12.34
CA PRO A 442 0.14 7.82 -11.49
C PRO A 442 1.56 8.30 -11.79
N TYR A 443 1.77 9.60 -11.72
CA TYR A 443 3.08 10.24 -11.78
C TYR A 443 3.13 11.48 -10.88
N LEU A 444 4.34 11.86 -10.47
CA LEU A 444 4.59 13.11 -9.77
C LEU A 444 4.67 14.24 -10.80
N HIS A 445 3.84 15.26 -10.65
CA HIS A 445 3.99 16.53 -11.37
C HIS A 445 4.52 17.59 -10.41
N LEU A 446 5.69 18.14 -10.71
CA LEU A 446 6.32 19.22 -9.97
C LEU A 446 6.21 20.51 -10.78
N TYR A 447 5.48 21.49 -10.26
CA TYR A 447 5.38 22.85 -10.79
C TYR A 447 6.33 23.72 -10.00
N VAL A 448 7.25 24.43 -10.68
CA VAL A 448 8.36 25.13 -10.05
C VAL A 448 8.44 26.55 -10.56
N GLU A 449 8.46 27.53 -9.66
CA GLU A 449 8.76 28.92 -9.98
C GLU A 449 10.22 29.22 -9.65
N MET A 450 10.96 29.70 -10.64
CA MET A 450 12.37 30.05 -10.52
C MET A 450 12.54 31.54 -10.18
N ASP A 451 13.62 31.86 -9.46
CA ASP A 451 14.05 33.24 -9.29
C ASP A 451 14.29 33.88 -10.69
N PRO A 452 13.70 35.06 -10.99
CA PRO A 452 13.85 35.70 -12.29
C PRO A 452 15.30 36.06 -12.62
N HIS A 453 16.16 36.17 -11.60
CA HIS A 453 17.61 36.48 -11.78
C HIS A 453 18.46 35.19 -11.83
N ALA A 454 17.87 34.01 -11.90
CA ALA A 454 18.61 32.77 -12.06
C ALA A 454 19.27 32.72 -13.45
N GLN A 455 20.59 32.58 -13.50
CA GLN A 455 21.36 32.54 -14.74
C GLN A 455 21.34 31.18 -15.46
N ILE A 456 20.41 30.32 -15.08
CA ILE A 456 20.32 28.93 -15.58
C ILE A 456 19.08 28.80 -16.47
N THR A 457 19.22 28.16 -17.63
CA THR A 457 18.09 27.91 -18.53
C THR A 457 17.08 26.95 -17.92
N GLN A 458 15.80 27.05 -18.30
CA GLN A 458 14.74 26.16 -17.85
C GLN A 458 15.06 24.68 -18.11
N ALA A 459 15.62 24.36 -19.28
CA ALA A 459 15.98 22.98 -19.63
C ALA A 459 17.02 22.39 -18.67
N ILE A 460 18.08 23.16 -18.35
CA ILE A 460 19.12 22.72 -17.41
C ILE A 460 18.53 22.59 -16.00
N SER A 461 17.64 23.50 -15.58
CA SER A 461 16.97 23.42 -14.28
C SER A 461 16.12 22.18 -14.14
N ILE A 462 15.39 21.80 -15.19
CA ILE A 462 14.59 20.56 -15.22
C ILE A 462 15.48 19.34 -15.06
N GLU A 463 16.60 19.26 -15.79
CA GLU A 463 17.52 18.11 -15.70
C GLU A 463 18.18 17.99 -14.33
N ILE A 464 18.60 19.11 -13.73
CA ILE A 464 19.17 19.13 -12.37
C ILE A 464 18.14 18.66 -11.34
N LEU A 465 16.90 19.16 -11.39
CA LEU A 465 15.83 18.72 -10.49
C LEU A 465 15.51 17.24 -10.69
N ARG A 466 15.44 16.79 -11.92
CA ARG A 466 15.21 15.37 -12.27
C ARG A 466 16.31 14.48 -11.72
N GLU A 467 17.57 14.89 -11.84
CA GLU A 467 18.72 14.17 -11.31
C GLU A 467 18.67 14.11 -9.78
N GLN A 468 18.44 15.23 -9.11
CA GLN A 468 18.36 15.31 -7.65
C GLN A 468 17.20 14.48 -7.09
N LEU A 469 16.01 14.56 -7.69
CA LEU A 469 14.89 13.69 -7.35
C LEU A 469 15.24 12.22 -7.56
N SER A 470 15.90 11.89 -8.66
CA SER A 470 16.35 10.53 -8.94
C SER A 470 17.37 10.02 -7.93
N ILE A 471 18.31 10.88 -7.48
CA ILE A 471 19.29 10.54 -6.44
C ILE A 471 18.56 10.37 -5.10
N TYR A 472 17.70 11.30 -4.73
CA TYR A 472 16.91 11.25 -3.50
C TYR A 472 16.12 9.93 -3.42
N PHE A 473 15.51 9.49 -4.51
CA PHE A 473 14.80 8.22 -4.58
C PHE A 473 15.72 7.00 -4.70
N LYS A 474 16.98 7.14 -5.09
CA LYS A 474 17.97 6.04 -5.16
C LYS A 474 18.59 5.69 -3.80
N TYR A 475 18.69 6.65 -2.88
CA TYR A 475 19.21 6.39 -1.52
C TYR A 475 18.29 5.50 -0.70
N VAL A 476 17.14 5.19 -1.24
CA VAL A 476 15.99 4.68 -0.53
C VAL A 476 15.99 3.18 -0.35
N ASP A 477 16.44 2.40 -1.30
CA ASP A 477 16.48 0.94 -1.15
C ASP A 477 17.22 0.27 -2.33
N GLN A 478 18.04 -0.76 -2.09
CA GLN A 478 18.67 -1.53 -3.17
C GLN A 478 17.61 -2.22 -4.06
N ASP A 479 16.50 -2.66 -3.47
CA ASP A 479 15.38 -3.25 -4.20
C ASP A 479 14.67 -2.22 -5.11
N TYR A 480 14.69 -0.94 -4.74
CA TYR A 480 14.07 0.15 -5.48
C TYR A 480 14.84 0.57 -6.75
N GLN A 481 16.17 0.48 -6.75
CA GLN A 481 16.97 0.78 -7.94
C GLN A 481 16.65 -0.18 -9.11
N ASP A 482 16.34 -1.42 -8.78
CA ASP A 482 15.90 -2.41 -9.77
C ASP A 482 14.50 -2.12 -10.30
N LEU A 483 13.61 -1.59 -9.46
CA LEU A 483 12.25 -1.22 -9.85
C LEU A 483 12.21 -0.12 -10.91
N LYS A 484 12.99 0.95 -10.78
CA LYS A 484 13.07 2.02 -11.79
C LYS A 484 13.55 1.48 -13.14
N LYS A 485 14.52 0.54 -13.15
CA LYS A 485 14.98 -0.14 -14.36
C LYS A 485 13.91 -1.07 -14.95
N ILE A 486 13.13 -1.72 -14.10
CA ILE A 486 12.05 -2.63 -14.51
C ILE A 486 10.86 -1.84 -15.05
N LEU A 487 10.50 -0.74 -14.40
CA LEU A 487 9.35 0.08 -14.76
C LEU A 487 9.55 0.84 -16.08
N GLY A 488 10.79 1.14 -16.47
CA GLY A 488 11.08 1.88 -17.71
C GLY A 488 10.35 3.24 -17.82
N ILE A 489 9.74 3.71 -16.71
CA ILE A 489 8.91 4.89 -16.64
C ILE A 489 9.63 5.92 -15.80
N ASP A 490 9.70 7.13 -16.30
CA ASP A 490 9.98 8.29 -15.48
C ASP A 490 8.64 8.82 -14.92
N PRO A 491 8.28 8.47 -13.68
CA PRO A 491 7.01 8.89 -13.09
C PRO A 491 7.06 10.36 -12.64
N LEU A 492 7.82 11.20 -13.36
CA LEU A 492 8.08 12.58 -13.02
C LEU A 492 7.88 13.50 -14.23
N LYS A 493 7.04 14.50 -14.04
CA LYS A 493 6.91 15.65 -14.93
C LYS A 493 7.27 16.91 -14.18
N ILE A 494 8.01 17.83 -14.82
CA ILE A 494 8.39 19.12 -14.25
C ILE A 494 7.90 20.21 -15.20
N THR A 495 7.17 21.17 -14.66
CA THR A 495 6.71 22.37 -15.38
C THR A 495 7.26 23.61 -14.69
N ILE A 496 7.94 24.46 -15.45
CA ILE A 496 8.44 25.74 -14.93
C ILE A 496 7.32 26.78 -15.05
N ILE A 497 7.02 27.41 -13.93
CA ILE A 497 6.05 28.49 -13.79
C ILE A 497 6.78 29.83 -13.96
N LYS A 498 6.14 30.81 -14.62
CA LYS A 498 6.68 32.16 -14.76
C LYS A 498 6.86 32.82 -13.39
N ALA A 499 7.98 33.54 -13.22
CA ALA A 499 8.28 34.25 -11.99
C ALA A 499 7.18 35.27 -11.64
N GLY A 500 6.77 35.32 -10.39
CA GLY A 500 5.73 36.20 -9.87
C GLY A 500 4.31 35.63 -9.93
N THR A 501 4.09 34.45 -10.56
CA THR A 501 2.77 33.85 -10.70
C THR A 501 2.18 33.46 -9.33
N PHE A 502 2.97 32.88 -8.45
CA PHE A 502 2.51 32.53 -7.10
C PHE A 502 2.20 33.78 -6.26
N ALA A 503 3.03 34.82 -6.35
CA ALA A 503 2.79 36.07 -5.63
C ALA A 503 1.49 36.76 -6.10
N TYR A 504 1.19 36.69 -7.41
CA TYR A 504 -0.07 37.21 -7.95
C TYR A 504 -1.28 36.37 -7.48
N TYR A 505 -1.15 35.06 -7.46
CA TYR A 505 -2.18 34.18 -6.94
C TYR A 505 -2.48 34.50 -5.47
N GLU A 506 -1.46 34.55 -4.61
CA GLU A 506 -1.60 34.86 -3.18
C GLU A 506 -2.21 36.24 -2.91
N LYS A 507 -1.94 37.23 -3.78
CA LYS A 507 -2.54 38.56 -3.65
C LYS A 507 -4.04 38.58 -3.90
N ASN A 508 -4.53 37.69 -4.76
CA ASN A 508 -5.95 37.64 -5.18
C ASN A 508 -6.77 36.61 -4.43
N HIS A 509 -6.13 35.80 -3.58
CA HIS A 509 -6.78 34.76 -2.78
C HIS A 509 -6.53 34.99 -1.29
N SER A 510 -7.46 34.59 -0.44
CA SER A 510 -7.35 34.72 1.02
C SER A 510 -6.40 33.70 1.66
N HIS A 511 -5.88 32.75 0.88
CA HIS A 511 -5.01 31.67 1.36
C HIS A 511 -3.87 31.39 0.37
N LYS A 512 -2.81 30.77 0.88
CA LYS A 512 -1.71 30.26 0.05
C LYS A 512 -2.12 28.91 -0.53
N ILE A 513 -1.69 28.67 -1.78
CA ILE A 513 -1.85 27.35 -2.38
C ILE A 513 -1.04 26.30 -1.61
N LYS A 514 -1.62 25.13 -1.35
CA LYS A 514 -0.91 24.04 -0.69
C LYS A 514 0.21 23.51 -1.58
N LYS A 515 1.38 23.25 -1.01
CA LYS A 515 2.53 22.74 -1.76
C LYS A 515 2.36 21.28 -2.20
N ILE A 516 1.61 20.48 -1.46
CA ILE A 516 1.41 19.06 -1.74
C ILE A 516 -0.06 18.81 -2.05
N ASN A 517 -0.33 18.19 -3.20
CA ASN A 517 -1.66 17.82 -3.68
C ASN A 517 -2.73 18.92 -3.55
N PRO A 518 -2.48 20.17 -3.96
CA PRO A 518 -3.54 21.16 -3.99
C PRO A 518 -4.68 20.72 -4.92
N PRO A 519 -5.91 21.26 -4.75
CA PRO A 519 -7.01 21.03 -5.67
C PRO A 519 -6.62 21.36 -7.12
N THR A 520 -7.10 20.56 -8.07
CA THR A 520 -6.81 20.77 -9.50
C THR A 520 -7.29 22.14 -9.98
N LEU A 521 -8.38 22.66 -9.39
CA LEU A 521 -8.90 23.97 -9.71
C LEU A 521 -7.88 25.07 -9.41
N GLU A 522 -7.25 25.04 -8.24
CA GLU A 522 -6.21 26.02 -7.84
C GLU A 522 -4.99 25.99 -8.77
N ILE A 523 -4.58 24.79 -9.23
CA ILE A 523 -3.49 24.66 -10.22
C ILE A 523 -3.90 25.25 -11.56
N ASN A 524 -5.13 24.99 -12.02
CA ASN A 524 -5.63 25.53 -13.28
C ASN A 524 -5.71 27.06 -13.22
N GLU A 525 -6.13 27.63 -12.10
CA GLU A 525 -6.10 29.08 -11.87
C GLU A 525 -4.68 29.63 -11.90
N LEU A 526 -3.73 28.98 -11.24
CA LEU A 526 -2.32 29.34 -11.26
C LEU A 526 -1.76 29.34 -12.69
N LEU A 527 -2.07 28.31 -13.47
CA LEU A 527 -1.65 28.20 -14.88
C LEU A 527 -2.33 29.25 -15.77
N THR A 528 -3.58 29.60 -15.49
CA THR A 528 -4.29 30.67 -16.20
C THR A 528 -3.65 32.02 -15.93
N ILE A 529 -3.26 32.30 -14.69
CA ILE A 529 -2.57 33.54 -14.31
C ILE A 529 -1.25 33.68 -15.09
N GLN A 530 -0.46 32.64 -15.24
CA GLN A 530 0.82 32.73 -15.98
C GLN A 530 0.64 33.05 -17.47
N ASP A 531 -0.54 32.74 -18.05
CA ASP A 531 -0.85 33.01 -19.45
C ASP A 531 -1.37 34.45 -19.66
N GLN A 532 -1.81 35.11 -18.57
CA GLN A 532 -2.23 36.51 -18.60
C GLN A 532 -1.00 37.43 -18.44
N ASP A 533 -1.09 38.62 -19.05
CA ASP A 533 -0.01 39.64 -18.92
C ASP A 533 -0.22 40.45 -17.62
N TYR A 534 -0.02 39.80 -16.44
CA TYR A 534 -0.20 40.40 -15.11
C TYR A 534 0.87 41.51 -14.77
N ARG A 535 1.85 41.75 -15.66
CA ARG A 535 2.89 42.79 -15.49
C ARG A 535 2.29 44.18 -15.40
N VAL A 536 1.13 44.39 -16.01
CA VAL A 536 0.46 45.70 -16.02
C VAL A 536 -0.13 46.06 -14.65
N GLU A 537 -0.52 45.09 -13.84
CA GLU A 537 -1.24 45.31 -12.57
C GLU A 537 -0.31 45.44 -11.33
N MET A 538 0.92 44.99 -11.41
CA MET A 538 1.88 45.00 -10.29
C MET A 538 2.66 46.32 -10.13
N GLY A 539 2.19 47.42 -10.75
CA GLY A 539 2.69 48.79 -10.50
C GLY A 539 4.18 48.98 -10.74
N GLY A 540 4.63 48.77 -11.98
CA GLY A 540 5.84 49.40 -12.50
C GLY A 540 7.20 48.95 -11.97
N ARG A 541 7.30 47.80 -11.29
CA ARG A 541 8.59 47.13 -11.09
C ARG A 541 8.74 46.04 -12.16
N LEU A 542 9.36 46.45 -13.25
CA LEU A 542 9.81 45.54 -14.30
C LEU A 542 10.78 44.51 -13.70
N TYR A 543 10.36 43.28 -13.65
CA TYR A 543 11.29 42.15 -13.64
C TYR A 543 11.59 41.84 -15.12
N GLU A 544 12.60 42.54 -15.68
CA GLU A 544 13.20 42.17 -16.96
C GLU A 544 14.01 40.90 -16.86
#